data_8a5833a3ac5f39c652b459e6ff7b5d86
#
_entry.id   8a5833a3ac5f39c652b459e6ff7b5d86
#
_cell.length_a   1.000
_cell.length_b   1.000
_cell.length_c   1.000
_cell.angle_alpha   90.00
_cell.angle_beta   90.00
_cell.angle_gamma   90.00
#
_symmetry.space_group_name_H-M   'P 1'
#
loop_
_entity.id
_entity.type
_entity.pdbx_description
1 polymer ?
#
loop_
_entity_poly.entity_id
_entity_poly.type
_entity_poly.pdbx_seq_one_letter_code
_entity_poly.pdbx_strand_id
1 'polypeptide(L)'
;MVRAIRNKYPDCSIISILESSQREYTPNIVAIQSICEHYGIPVADTIAAFNNSGKAYDDLTKDGVHPNDAGQEIYFETIKSVIDDNVAASTGKMSDVDVINADVHKFDNFVWYDASSDFERVDDTTFTISTSASGILGIDYTYKSGDNKADIYVDGELFESPTVTFDYDFSQRHILVVSDDCTVKNEIKVVFTSKEQADSFKGMCFS
;
A
#
# COMPACT_ATOMS: atom_id res chain seq x y z
N MET A 1 0.28 0.96 -9.53
CA MET A 1 1.65 0.46 -9.24
C MET A 1 2.36 -0.02 -10.50
N VAL A 2 1.88 -1.02 -11.26
CA VAL A 2 2.53 -1.54 -12.50
C VAL A 2 2.84 -0.42 -13.49
N ARG A 3 1.85 0.43 -13.79
CA ARG A 3 2.00 1.59 -14.70
C ARG A 3 3.09 2.57 -14.23
N ALA A 4 3.14 2.88 -12.94
CA ALA A 4 4.14 3.79 -12.39
C ALA A 4 5.56 3.20 -12.48
N ILE A 5 5.72 1.90 -12.19
CA ILE A 5 7.00 1.20 -12.34
C ILE A 5 7.43 1.21 -13.80
N ARG A 6 6.53 0.85 -14.71
CA ARG A 6 6.77 0.83 -16.15
C ARG A 6 7.22 2.20 -16.68
N ASN A 7 6.56 3.27 -16.26
CA ASN A 7 6.90 4.62 -16.70
C ASN A 7 8.26 5.09 -16.18
N LYS A 8 8.60 4.73 -14.94
CA LYS A 8 9.84 5.17 -14.30
C LYS A 8 11.02 4.26 -14.60
N TYR A 9 10.77 2.96 -14.78
CA TYR A 9 11.78 1.93 -14.96
C TYR A 9 11.37 0.97 -16.08
N PRO A 10 11.41 1.41 -17.36
CA PRO A 10 10.87 0.63 -18.49
C PRO A 10 11.56 -0.71 -18.71
N ASP A 11 12.82 -0.83 -18.27
CA ASP A 11 13.61 -2.06 -18.38
C ASP A 11 13.57 -2.95 -17.14
N CYS A 12 12.74 -2.60 -16.14
CA CYS A 12 12.60 -3.37 -14.92
C CYS A 12 11.66 -4.56 -15.14
N SER A 13 12.08 -5.75 -14.71
CA SER A 13 11.22 -6.91 -14.64
C SER A 13 10.41 -6.90 -13.34
N ILE A 14 9.14 -7.28 -13.41
CA ILE A 14 8.25 -7.41 -12.25
C ILE A 14 7.89 -8.90 -12.11
N ILE A 15 7.90 -9.39 -10.89
CA ILE A 15 7.32 -10.67 -10.50
C ILE A 15 6.25 -10.39 -9.45
N SER A 16 5.08 -10.96 -9.59
CA SER A 16 4.02 -10.90 -8.59
C SER A 16 4.09 -12.13 -7.70
N ILE A 17 3.99 -11.94 -6.39
CA ILE A 17 3.90 -13.04 -5.43
C ILE A 17 2.48 -13.02 -4.86
N LEU A 18 1.74 -14.11 -5.03
CA LEU A 18 0.44 -14.29 -4.38
C LEU A 18 0.69 -14.84 -2.98
N GLU A 19 0.29 -14.09 -2.00
CA GLU A 19 0.62 -14.32 -0.60
C GLU A 19 -0.22 -15.47 0.00
N SER A 20 0.44 -16.49 0.56
CA SER A 20 -0.18 -17.74 1.04
C SER A 20 -1.19 -17.55 2.17
N SER A 21 -1.08 -16.47 2.97
CA SER A 21 -1.99 -16.18 4.08
C SER A 21 -3.44 -15.98 3.63
N GLN A 22 -3.66 -15.68 2.36
CA GLN A 22 -4.99 -15.61 1.77
C GLN A 22 -5.68 -16.98 1.71
N ARG A 23 -4.94 -18.08 1.68
CA ARG A 23 -5.38 -19.50 1.62
C ARG A 23 -6.25 -19.86 0.40
N GLU A 24 -6.91 -18.89 -0.18
CA GLU A 24 -7.82 -19.02 -1.33
C GLU A 24 -7.69 -17.80 -2.28
N TYR A 25 -8.24 -17.96 -3.47
CA TYR A 25 -8.26 -16.89 -4.47
C TYR A 25 -9.44 -15.95 -4.23
N THR A 26 -9.23 -14.98 -3.34
CA THR A 26 -10.19 -13.89 -3.12
C THR A 26 -10.38 -13.03 -4.38
N PRO A 27 -11.47 -12.23 -4.49
CA PRO A 27 -11.66 -11.31 -5.62
C PRO A 27 -10.46 -10.39 -5.88
N ASN A 28 -9.76 -9.96 -4.83
CA ASN A 28 -8.56 -9.14 -4.96
C ASN A 28 -7.39 -9.92 -5.58
N ILE A 29 -7.18 -11.18 -5.19
CA ILE A 29 -6.15 -12.05 -5.77
C ILE A 29 -6.45 -12.32 -7.25
N VAL A 30 -7.71 -12.61 -7.60
CA VAL A 30 -8.13 -12.81 -8.99
C VAL A 30 -7.90 -11.54 -9.82
N ALA A 31 -8.17 -10.36 -9.28
CA ALA A 31 -7.88 -9.10 -9.96
C ALA A 31 -6.37 -8.90 -10.19
N ILE A 32 -5.53 -9.23 -9.20
CA ILE A 32 -4.07 -9.19 -9.36
C ILE A 32 -3.61 -10.17 -10.45
N GLN A 33 -4.14 -11.40 -10.47
CA GLN A 33 -3.81 -12.37 -11.52
C GLN A 33 -4.19 -11.86 -12.90
N SER A 34 -5.37 -11.27 -13.06
CA SER A 34 -5.81 -10.68 -14.34
C SER A 34 -4.90 -9.54 -14.81
N ILE A 35 -4.42 -8.70 -13.89
CA ILE A 35 -3.44 -7.65 -14.20
C ILE A 35 -2.12 -8.28 -14.63
N CYS A 36 -1.64 -9.29 -13.91
CA CYS A 36 -0.40 -9.99 -14.24
C CYS A 36 -0.47 -10.66 -15.62
N GLU A 37 -1.57 -11.33 -15.93
CA GLU A 37 -1.82 -11.95 -17.24
C GLU A 37 -1.79 -10.91 -18.35
N HIS A 38 -2.49 -9.79 -18.19
CA HIS A 38 -2.51 -8.72 -19.18
C HIS A 38 -1.14 -8.16 -19.48
N TYR A 39 -0.31 -7.91 -18.45
CA TYR A 39 1.03 -7.33 -18.63
C TYR A 39 2.14 -8.38 -18.84
N GLY A 40 1.80 -9.66 -18.90
CA GLY A 40 2.80 -10.73 -18.97
C GLY A 40 3.72 -10.79 -17.76
N ILE A 41 3.22 -10.40 -16.58
CA ILE A 41 3.98 -10.42 -15.32
C ILE A 41 3.98 -11.85 -14.78
N PRO A 42 5.15 -12.48 -14.59
CA PRO A 42 5.24 -13.80 -13.98
C PRO A 42 4.68 -13.79 -12.56
N VAL A 43 3.98 -14.88 -12.20
CA VAL A 43 3.33 -15.02 -10.90
C VAL A 43 3.96 -16.18 -10.12
N ALA A 44 4.48 -15.89 -8.94
CA ALA A 44 4.86 -16.87 -7.94
C ALA A 44 3.64 -17.16 -7.06
N ASP A 45 2.93 -18.25 -7.36
CA ASP A 45 1.70 -18.61 -6.67
C ASP A 45 1.97 -19.44 -5.41
N THR A 46 2.24 -18.75 -4.31
CA THR A 46 2.48 -19.40 -3.02
C THR A 46 1.21 -19.94 -2.38
N ILE A 47 0.01 -19.48 -2.79
CA ILE A 47 -1.26 -20.07 -2.36
C ILE A 47 -1.37 -21.50 -2.89
N ALA A 48 -1.17 -21.67 -4.20
CA ALA A 48 -1.17 -23.00 -4.81
C ALA A 48 -0.05 -23.88 -4.25
N ALA A 49 1.15 -23.33 -4.05
CA ALA A 49 2.28 -24.06 -3.53
C ALA A 49 2.04 -24.61 -2.11
N PHE A 50 1.44 -23.82 -1.22
CA PHE A 50 1.04 -24.27 0.12
C PHE A 50 -0.03 -25.33 0.05
N ASN A 51 -1.08 -25.12 -0.74
CA ASN A 51 -2.19 -26.07 -0.90
C ASN A 51 -1.73 -27.41 -1.49
N ASN A 52 -0.74 -27.42 -2.36
CA ASN A 52 -0.18 -28.62 -3.00
C ASN A 52 0.99 -29.26 -2.23
N SER A 53 1.43 -28.68 -1.13
CA SER A 53 2.58 -29.17 -0.34
C SER A 53 2.36 -30.55 0.33
N GLY A 54 1.10 -30.97 0.45
CA GLY A 54 0.71 -32.17 1.20
C GLY A 54 0.76 -32.00 2.71
N LYS A 55 1.08 -30.81 3.23
CA LYS A 55 1.11 -30.46 4.66
C LYS A 55 -0.13 -29.67 5.03
N ALA A 56 -0.54 -29.73 6.30
CA ALA A 56 -1.54 -28.83 6.80
C ALA A 56 -0.99 -27.38 6.83
N TYR A 57 -1.85 -26.40 6.62
CA TYR A 57 -1.44 -24.99 6.59
C TYR A 57 -0.76 -24.56 7.90
N ASP A 58 -1.27 -25.04 9.04
CA ASP A 58 -0.72 -24.72 10.37
C ASP A 58 0.66 -25.35 10.61
N ASP A 59 1.02 -26.42 9.89
CA ASP A 59 2.37 -27.00 9.90
C ASP A 59 3.39 -26.14 9.12
N LEU A 60 2.93 -25.21 8.33
CA LEU A 60 3.73 -24.32 7.49
C LEU A 60 3.82 -22.89 8.05
N THR A 61 3.10 -22.61 9.14
CA THR A 61 3.02 -21.26 9.74
C THR A 61 3.33 -21.31 11.23
N LYS A 62 3.70 -20.14 11.80
CA LYS A 62 3.97 -20.00 13.25
C LYS A 62 2.70 -19.72 14.05
N ASP A 63 1.78 -18.99 13.43
CA ASP A 63 0.61 -18.37 14.08
C ASP A 63 -0.64 -18.38 13.18
N GLY A 64 -0.66 -19.25 12.19
CA GLY A 64 -1.73 -19.32 11.21
C GLY A 64 -1.66 -18.27 10.10
N VAL A 65 -0.63 -17.42 10.10
CA VAL A 65 -0.41 -16.36 9.09
C VAL A 65 1.02 -16.35 8.59
N HIS A 66 2.01 -16.23 9.50
CA HIS A 66 3.40 -16.05 9.13
C HIS A 66 4.10 -17.39 8.87
N PRO A 67 4.71 -17.59 7.70
CA PRO A 67 5.42 -18.80 7.37
C PRO A 67 6.50 -19.13 8.40
N ASN A 68 6.57 -20.39 8.85
CA ASN A 68 7.70 -20.94 9.57
C ASN A 68 8.80 -21.37 8.56
N ASP A 69 9.87 -22.01 9.02
CA ASP A 69 11.00 -22.39 8.16
C ASP A 69 10.56 -23.27 6.98
N ALA A 70 9.63 -24.21 7.20
CA ALA A 70 9.09 -25.06 6.14
C ALA A 70 8.22 -24.27 5.14
N GLY A 71 7.45 -23.31 5.63
CA GLY A 71 6.68 -22.39 4.78
C GLY A 71 7.59 -21.45 3.98
N GLN A 72 8.65 -20.94 4.60
CA GLN A 72 9.65 -20.10 3.93
C GLN A 72 10.40 -20.85 2.83
N GLU A 73 10.69 -22.13 3.02
CA GLU A 73 11.27 -22.98 1.98
C GLU A 73 10.35 -23.08 0.75
N ILE A 74 9.04 -23.28 0.97
CA ILE A 74 8.06 -23.28 -0.13
C ILE A 74 8.03 -21.93 -0.86
N TYR A 75 8.05 -20.81 -0.14
CA TYR A 75 8.16 -19.48 -0.75
C TYR A 75 9.40 -19.36 -1.61
N PHE A 76 10.56 -19.71 -1.04
CA PHE A 76 11.84 -19.64 -1.73
C PHE A 76 11.85 -20.45 -3.02
N GLU A 77 11.45 -21.73 -2.97
CA GLU A 77 11.44 -22.60 -4.15
C GLU A 77 10.45 -22.10 -5.21
N THR A 78 9.27 -21.63 -4.79
CA THR A 78 8.26 -21.08 -5.72
C THR A 78 8.76 -19.82 -6.42
N ILE A 79 9.31 -18.87 -5.67
CA ILE A 79 9.84 -17.62 -6.23
C ILE A 79 11.06 -17.89 -7.09
N LYS A 80 11.98 -18.74 -6.62
CA LYS A 80 13.18 -19.13 -7.35
C LYS A 80 12.86 -19.77 -8.69
N SER A 81 11.90 -20.69 -8.75
CA SER A 81 11.48 -21.32 -10.01
C SER A 81 11.00 -20.27 -11.00
N VAL A 82 10.16 -19.31 -10.56
CA VAL A 82 9.67 -18.24 -11.42
C VAL A 82 10.81 -17.34 -11.90
N ILE A 83 11.78 -17.03 -11.06
CA ILE A 83 12.95 -16.24 -11.46
C ILE A 83 13.77 -17.00 -12.50
N ASP A 84 14.13 -18.24 -12.22
CA ASP A 84 14.97 -19.07 -13.10
C ASP A 84 14.33 -19.22 -14.49
N ASP A 85 13.02 -19.50 -14.54
CA ASP A 85 12.27 -19.65 -15.79
C ASP A 85 12.23 -18.34 -16.59
N ASN A 86 12.16 -17.18 -15.92
CA ASN A 86 12.00 -15.88 -16.58
C ASN A 86 13.33 -15.18 -16.89
N VAL A 87 14.40 -15.45 -16.14
CA VAL A 87 15.77 -14.98 -16.51
C VAL A 87 16.19 -15.62 -17.82
N ALA A 88 15.84 -16.90 -18.05
CA ALA A 88 16.11 -17.57 -19.33
C ALA A 88 15.24 -17.07 -20.48
N ALA A 89 14.03 -16.55 -20.17
CA ALA A 89 13.02 -16.10 -21.15
C ALA A 89 13.03 -14.59 -21.41
N SER A 90 13.92 -13.84 -20.80
CA SER A 90 14.04 -12.35 -20.78
C SER A 90 13.69 -11.64 -22.10
N THR A 91 12.41 -11.48 -22.41
CA THR A 91 12.04 -10.98 -23.74
C THR A 91 10.86 -10.02 -23.81
N GLY A 92 10.13 -9.78 -22.76
CA GLY A 92 9.01 -8.85 -22.83
C GLY A 92 9.32 -7.51 -22.17
N LYS A 93 9.51 -6.45 -22.94
CA LYS A 93 9.40 -5.12 -22.36
C LYS A 93 7.94 -4.89 -22.02
N MET A 94 7.63 -4.61 -20.76
CA MET A 94 6.28 -4.17 -20.35
C MET A 94 5.78 -2.97 -21.16
N SER A 95 6.71 -2.23 -21.80
CA SER A 95 6.41 -1.12 -22.71
C SER A 95 5.60 -1.51 -23.94
N ASP A 96 5.59 -2.78 -24.33
CA ASP A 96 4.97 -3.25 -25.56
C ASP A 96 3.51 -3.66 -25.39
N VAL A 97 2.99 -3.61 -24.16
CA VAL A 97 1.61 -3.96 -23.81
C VAL A 97 0.76 -2.71 -23.59
N ASP A 98 -0.45 -2.69 -24.12
CA ASP A 98 -1.39 -1.59 -23.91
C ASP A 98 -1.70 -1.38 -22.43
N VAL A 99 -1.78 -0.12 -22.01
CA VAL A 99 -2.07 0.23 -20.61
C VAL A 99 -3.54 -0.03 -20.30
N ILE A 100 -3.83 -0.87 -19.30
CA ILE A 100 -5.20 -1.06 -18.82
C ILE A 100 -5.69 0.27 -18.23
N ASN A 101 -6.94 0.67 -18.61
CA ASN A 101 -7.56 1.90 -18.13
C ASN A 101 -6.63 3.11 -18.31
N ALA A 102 -6.09 3.30 -19.51
CA ALA A 102 -5.14 4.37 -19.83
C ALA A 102 -5.72 5.79 -19.57
N ASP A 103 -7.04 5.91 -19.56
CA ASP A 103 -7.82 7.11 -19.27
C ASP A 103 -8.04 7.35 -17.75
N VAL A 104 -7.73 6.36 -16.91
CA VAL A 104 -7.86 6.48 -15.46
C VAL A 104 -6.55 6.96 -14.86
N HIS A 105 -6.51 8.21 -14.46
CA HIS A 105 -5.31 8.88 -13.93
C HIS A 105 -5.33 9.07 -12.40
N LYS A 106 -6.22 8.37 -11.71
CA LYS A 106 -6.48 8.52 -10.28
C LYS A 106 -5.23 8.43 -9.38
N PHE A 107 -4.16 7.74 -9.83
CA PHE A 107 -2.93 7.56 -9.07
C PHE A 107 -1.67 8.06 -9.80
N ASP A 108 -1.82 8.84 -10.86
CA ASP A 108 -0.68 9.25 -11.69
C ASP A 108 0.05 10.48 -11.14
N ASN A 109 -0.61 11.30 -10.35
CA ASN A 109 -0.11 12.57 -9.83
C ASN A 109 0.10 12.50 -8.31
N PHE A 110 0.79 11.46 -7.86
CA PHE A 110 1.08 11.34 -6.44
C PHE A 110 1.98 12.50 -5.95
N VAL A 111 1.47 13.24 -4.98
CA VAL A 111 2.20 14.29 -4.27
C VAL A 111 2.29 13.92 -2.80
N TRP A 112 3.48 14.04 -2.25
CA TRP A 112 3.74 13.85 -0.82
C TRP A 112 4.07 15.18 -0.17
N TYR A 113 3.43 15.48 0.95
CA TYR A 113 3.73 16.60 1.83
C TYR A 113 4.27 16.05 3.14
N ASP A 114 5.54 16.30 3.41
CA ASP A 114 6.24 15.82 4.60
C ASP A 114 5.90 16.68 5.83
N ALA A 115 5.58 16.03 6.95
CA ALA A 115 5.19 16.70 8.18
C ALA A 115 6.28 17.64 8.74
N SER A 116 7.55 17.35 8.45
CA SER A 116 8.68 18.10 9.01
C SER A 116 9.14 19.28 8.16
N SER A 117 8.88 19.23 6.83
CA SER A 117 9.35 20.26 5.90
C SER A 117 8.24 21.12 5.31
N ASP A 118 7.06 20.54 5.10
CA ASP A 118 5.97 21.19 4.36
C ASP A 118 4.86 21.69 5.26
N PHE A 119 4.71 21.10 6.45
CA PHE A 119 3.72 21.54 7.44
C PHE A 119 4.34 22.45 8.49
N GLU A 120 3.59 23.49 8.87
CA GLU A 120 3.84 24.25 10.08
C GLU A 120 3.16 23.56 11.27
N ARG A 121 3.92 23.28 12.34
CA ARG A 121 3.36 22.84 13.61
C ARG A 121 2.91 24.04 14.43
N VAL A 122 1.59 24.25 14.56
CA VAL A 122 0.98 25.41 15.21
C VAL A 122 1.02 25.27 16.74
N ASP A 123 0.77 24.05 17.22
CA ASP A 123 0.79 23.70 18.65
C ASP A 123 1.18 22.22 18.87
N ASP A 124 0.97 21.71 20.09
CA ASP A 124 1.34 20.33 20.45
C ASP A 124 0.58 19.26 19.64
N THR A 125 -0.57 19.58 19.07
CA THR A 125 -1.46 18.62 18.39
C THR A 125 -1.83 19.02 16.96
N THR A 126 -1.49 20.23 16.53
CA THR A 126 -2.01 20.84 15.30
C THR A 126 -0.91 21.12 14.28
N PHE A 127 -1.17 20.73 13.05
CA PHE A 127 -0.34 21.03 11.88
C PHE A 127 -1.18 21.72 10.80
N THR A 128 -0.54 22.67 10.08
CA THR A 128 -1.16 23.34 8.92
C THR A 128 -0.22 23.36 7.72
N ILE A 129 -0.79 23.37 6.54
CA ILE A 129 -0.07 23.59 5.29
C ILE A 129 -0.93 24.45 4.35
N SER A 130 -0.34 25.49 3.78
CA SER A 130 -0.96 26.23 2.68
C SER A 130 -0.67 25.53 1.36
N THR A 131 -1.68 24.99 0.72
CA THR A 131 -1.54 24.24 -0.53
C THR A 131 -2.82 24.25 -1.35
N SER A 132 -2.70 23.88 -2.61
CA SER A 132 -3.82 23.58 -3.50
C SER A 132 -3.59 22.20 -4.12
N ALA A 133 -4.51 21.28 -3.89
CA ALA A 133 -4.42 19.91 -4.37
C ALA A 133 -5.81 19.30 -4.55
N SER A 134 -5.92 18.28 -5.37
CA SER A 134 -7.16 17.51 -5.52
C SER A 134 -6.87 16.05 -5.80
N GLY A 135 -7.78 15.17 -5.41
CA GLY A 135 -7.72 13.73 -5.63
C GLY A 135 -7.94 12.92 -4.35
N ILE A 136 -7.37 11.74 -4.30
CA ILE A 136 -7.42 10.87 -3.13
C ILE A 136 -6.53 11.45 -2.05
N LEU A 137 -7.09 11.66 -0.88
CA LEU A 137 -6.36 12.16 0.28
C LEU A 137 -5.96 11.01 1.20
N GLY A 138 -4.67 10.90 1.52
CA GLY A 138 -4.12 9.98 2.52
C GLY A 138 -3.37 10.71 3.62
N ILE A 139 -3.46 10.17 4.85
CA ILE A 139 -2.69 10.63 6.01
C ILE A 139 -1.79 9.52 6.54
N ASP A 140 -0.55 9.86 6.87
CA ASP A 140 0.47 8.93 7.36
C ASP A 140 0.88 9.28 8.79
N TYR A 141 0.61 8.38 9.72
CA TYR A 141 1.06 8.47 11.11
C TYR A 141 1.14 7.08 11.75
N THR A 142 1.69 7.02 12.96
CA THR A 142 1.84 5.75 13.67
C THR A 142 0.63 5.49 14.56
N TYR A 143 -0.04 4.37 14.33
CA TYR A 143 -1.09 3.87 15.20
C TYR A 143 -0.50 3.24 16.46
N LYS A 144 -1.15 3.49 17.58
CA LYS A 144 -0.89 2.87 18.87
C LYS A 144 -2.13 2.14 19.35
N SER A 145 -1.98 1.28 20.35
CA SER A 145 -3.10 0.58 20.96
C SER A 145 -4.20 1.55 21.39
N GLY A 146 -5.43 1.22 21.06
CA GLY A 146 -6.62 2.04 21.27
C GLY A 146 -7.02 2.88 20.05
N ASP A 147 -7.82 3.91 20.29
CA ASP A 147 -8.35 4.76 19.23
C ASP A 147 -7.33 5.78 18.74
N ASN A 148 -7.09 5.75 17.45
CA ASN A 148 -6.24 6.69 16.74
C ASN A 148 -7.13 7.59 15.89
N LYS A 149 -7.15 8.88 16.20
CA LYS A 149 -8.02 9.85 15.56
C LYS A 149 -7.26 11.10 15.13
N ALA A 150 -7.61 11.61 13.96
CA ALA A 150 -7.20 12.93 13.49
C ALA A 150 -8.41 13.66 12.90
N ASP A 151 -8.62 14.90 13.28
CA ASP A 151 -9.59 15.78 12.63
C ASP A 151 -8.89 16.53 11.50
N ILE A 152 -9.42 16.42 10.29
CA ILE A 152 -8.86 17.03 9.08
C ILE A 152 -9.79 18.13 8.62
N TYR A 153 -9.25 19.34 8.53
CA TYR A 153 -9.96 20.52 8.04
C TYR A 153 -9.40 20.89 6.67
N VAL A 154 -10.28 21.22 5.76
CA VAL A 154 -9.97 21.74 4.42
C VAL A 154 -10.58 23.11 4.29
N ASP A 155 -9.76 24.10 3.94
CA ASP A 155 -10.17 25.50 3.76
C ASP A 155 -10.97 26.06 4.95
N GLY A 156 -10.61 25.65 6.17
CA GLY A 156 -11.21 26.08 7.42
C GLY A 156 -12.42 25.28 7.90
N GLU A 157 -12.98 24.38 7.11
CA GLU A 157 -14.12 23.53 7.47
C GLU A 157 -13.67 22.11 7.84
N LEU A 158 -14.32 21.50 8.82
CA LEU A 158 -14.06 20.09 9.15
C LEU A 158 -14.48 19.23 7.96
N PHE A 159 -13.49 18.56 7.38
CA PHE A 159 -13.69 17.71 6.21
C PHE A 159 -13.96 16.27 6.60
N GLU A 160 -13.07 15.68 7.42
CA GLU A 160 -13.17 14.29 7.88
C GLU A 160 -12.57 14.14 9.29
N SER A 161 -13.06 13.12 10.02
CA SER A 161 -12.57 12.73 11.35
C SER A 161 -12.31 11.24 11.43
N PRO A 162 -11.37 10.71 10.65
CA PRO A 162 -11.11 9.28 10.67
C PRO A 162 -10.67 8.81 12.05
N THR A 163 -11.30 7.72 12.51
CA THR A 163 -10.94 7.04 13.75
C THR A 163 -10.64 5.58 13.43
N VAL A 164 -9.46 5.12 13.83
CA VAL A 164 -9.03 3.73 13.65
C VAL A 164 -8.73 3.14 15.02
N THR A 165 -9.46 2.11 15.42
CA THR A 165 -9.15 1.31 16.61
C THR A 165 -8.06 0.30 16.25
N PHE A 166 -6.96 0.32 16.99
CA PHE A 166 -5.82 -0.56 16.79
C PHE A 166 -5.61 -1.41 18.06
N ASP A 167 -6.00 -2.69 17.99
CA ASP A 167 -6.10 -3.60 19.15
C ASP A 167 -4.83 -4.45 19.37
N TYR A 168 -3.66 -3.93 18.98
CA TYR A 168 -2.39 -4.62 19.16
C TYR A 168 -1.53 -3.91 20.21
N ASP A 169 -0.62 -4.65 20.83
CA ASP A 169 0.30 -4.17 21.88
C ASP A 169 1.60 -3.53 21.33
N PHE A 170 1.67 -3.39 19.99
CA PHE A 170 2.78 -2.72 19.30
C PHE A 170 2.26 -1.51 18.52
N SER A 171 3.16 -0.61 18.13
CA SER A 171 2.83 0.51 17.26
C SER A 171 3.16 0.19 15.80
N GLN A 172 2.35 0.67 14.88
CA GLN A 172 2.56 0.46 13.44
C GLN A 172 2.27 1.72 12.65
N ARG A 173 3.20 2.09 11.75
CA ARG A 173 2.99 3.18 10.79
C ARG A 173 2.03 2.75 9.69
N HIS A 174 1.04 3.59 9.41
CA HIS A 174 0.08 3.36 8.34
C HIS A 174 -0.20 4.63 7.53
N ILE A 175 -0.47 4.44 6.25
CA ILE A 175 -1.12 5.45 5.43
C ILE A 175 -2.61 5.08 5.37
N LEU A 176 -3.45 5.94 5.92
CA LEU A 176 -4.90 5.82 5.87
C LEU A 176 -5.42 6.65 4.70
N VAL A 177 -6.20 6.05 3.80
CA VAL A 177 -7.00 6.79 2.84
C VAL A 177 -8.15 7.44 3.58
N VAL A 178 -8.17 8.76 3.59
CA VAL A 178 -9.18 9.59 4.27
C VAL A 178 -10.38 9.80 3.37
N SER A 179 -10.14 10.09 2.10
CA SER A 179 -11.18 10.34 1.12
C SER A 179 -10.71 9.97 -0.29
N ASP A 180 -11.63 9.48 -1.08
CA ASP A 180 -11.42 9.18 -2.50
C ASP A 180 -11.51 10.42 -3.40
N ASP A 181 -12.05 11.51 -2.87
CA ASP A 181 -12.23 12.78 -3.58
C ASP A 181 -12.14 13.93 -2.58
N CYS A 182 -11.03 14.65 -2.61
CA CYS A 182 -10.77 15.82 -1.80
C CYS A 182 -10.25 16.93 -2.70
N THR A 183 -10.76 18.14 -2.51
CA THR A 183 -10.25 19.34 -3.20
C THR A 183 -9.91 20.40 -2.18
N VAL A 184 -8.66 20.79 -2.15
CA VAL A 184 -8.09 21.84 -1.31
C VAL A 184 -7.76 23.04 -2.19
N LYS A 185 -8.16 24.22 -1.78
CA LYS A 185 -7.88 25.48 -2.51
C LYS A 185 -6.80 26.31 -1.83
N ASN A 186 -6.75 26.30 -0.50
CA ASN A 186 -5.89 27.19 0.27
C ASN A 186 -5.12 26.48 1.39
N GLU A 187 -5.80 25.67 2.21
CA GLU A 187 -5.20 25.15 3.46
C GLU A 187 -5.72 23.77 3.83
N ILE A 188 -4.83 22.96 4.38
CA ILE A 188 -5.17 21.79 5.18
C ILE A 188 -4.69 22.03 6.61
N LYS A 189 -5.58 21.71 7.58
CA LYS A 189 -5.21 21.63 8.99
C LYS A 189 -5.51 20.24 9.52
N VAL A 190 -4.56 19.66 10.24
CA VAL A 190 -4.69 18.36 10.89
C VAL A 190 -4.59 18.56 12.40
N VAL A 191 -5.55 18.02 13.15
CA VAL A 191 -5.60 18.11 14.62
C VAL A 191 -5.67 16.71 15.19
N PHE A 192 -4.65 16.32 15.92
CA PHE A 192 -4.59 15.02 16.63
C PHE A 192 -5.20 15.12 18.02
N THR A 193 -5.64 14.00 18.57
CA THR A 193 -6.23 13.95 19.93
C THR A 193 -5.20 14.03 21.04
N SER A 194 -3.92 13.79 20.74
CA SER A 194 -2.83 13.89 21.70
C SER A 194 -1.53 14.32 21.04
N LYS A 195 -0.63 14.92 21.85
CA LYS A 195 0.72 15.25 21.43
C LYS A 195 1.49 14.03 20.93
N GLU A 196 1.28 12.88 21.55
CA GLU A 196 1.98 11.64 21.18
C GLU A 196 1.59 11.16 19.79
N GLN A 197 0.30 11.27 19.41
CA GLN A 197 -0.14 11.00 18.03
C GLN A 197 0.42 12.04 17.06
N ALA A 198 0.37 13.32 17.43
CA ALA A 198 0.93 14.41 16.64
C ALA A 198 2.43 14.23 16.36
N ASP A 199 3.21 13.81 17.36
CA ASP A 199 4.65 13.52 17.20
C ASP A 199 4.93 12.34 16.26
N SER A 200 3.94 11.51 15.98
CA SER A 200 4.05 10.39 15.06
C SER A 200 3.65 10.71 13.60
N PHE A 201 3.09 11.90 13.36
CA PHE A 201 2.68 12.36 12.04
C PHE A 201 3.87 12.41 11.08
N LYS A 202 3.70 11.86 9.90
CA LYS A 202 4.73 11.80 8.85
C LYS A 202 4.41 12.65 7.65
N GLY A 203 3.13 12.92 7.42
CA GLY A 203 2.68 13.75 6.31
C GLY A 203 1.37 13.30 5.71
N MET A 204 1.04 13.90 4.59
CA MET A 204 -0.14 13.61 3.80
C MET A 204 0.21 13.40 2.34
N CYS A 205 -0.64 12.69 1.64
CA CYS A 205 -0.49 12.51 0.19
C CYS A 205 -1.79 12.80 -0.55
N PHE A 206 -1.62 13.26 -1.78
CA PHE A 206 -2.67 13.30 -2.79
C PHE A 206 -2.29 12.43 -3.98
N SER A 207 -3.31 11.88 -4.66
CA SER A 207 -3.09 11.03 -5.84
C SER A 207 -4.23 11.19 -6.84
#